data_b8fdcfa81afc3f3dec9bef8e9433ada1
#
_entry.id   b8fdcfa81afc3f3dec9bef8e9433ada1
#
_cell.length_a   1.000
_cell.length_b   1.000
_cell.length_c   1.000
_cell.angle_alpha   90.00
_cell.angle_beta   90.00
_cell.angle_gamma   90.00
#
_symmetry.space_group_name_H-M   'P 1'
#
loop_
_entity.id
_entity.type
_entity.pdbx_description
1 polymer ?
#
loop_
_entity_poly.entity_id
_entity_poly.type
_entity_poly.pdbx_seq_one_letter_code
_entity_poly.pdbx_strand_id
1 'polypeptide(L)'
;MFQRLILILFFSVYGLMAKGQQNINSIDSFRLYGDVKITIDKPVNFSPNKKTIISFFALPNGNSTEQTMGKKMQTGDDWHFDIQHIRAQTKFIRQQLPKKNFVVIYLENNYKSWPAWKQKHPDFKNEIPHLVDSLAGLLEAKQKVIYLNGHSGGGSFIFGYLAGVEQIPSSVKRISFLDSDYGYDSSYYPKFKNWLQQVKGAALNVFAYNDSVALYNGKPVVSARGGTWYRSHLLLQHLQKDFSFSKTNTDSLIIYKSGNSQIQFYFKLNLNQGIYHTQQVELNGFIHSVLCGTKKDSKKYSYYSTRAYADLIK
;
A
#
# COMPACT_ATOMS: atom_id res chain seq x y z
N MET A 1 -74.40 -23.98 -4.57
CA MET A 1 -73.33 -23.74 -3.58
C MET A 1 -72.02 -24.06 -4.30
N PHE A 2 -71.41 -23.01 -4.97
CA PHE A 2 -70.23 -23.18 -5.82
C PHE A 2 -69.00 -22.75 -5.03
N GLN A 3 -68.12 -23.70 -4.73
CA GLN A 3 -66.78 -23.40 -4.23
C GLN A 3 -65.85 -23.01 -5.40
N ARG A 4 -65.37 -21.79 -5.39
CA ARG A 4 -64.34 -21.33 -6.33
C ARG A 4 -62.95 -21.69 -5.74
N LEU A 5 -62.25 -22.58 -6.49
CA LEU A 5 -60.86 -22.93 -6.25
C LEU A 5 -60.00 -21.81 -6.84
N ILE A 6 -59.24 -21.09 -5.99
CA ILE A 6 -58.26 -20.08 -6.44
C ILE A 6 -56.94 -20.82 -6.59
N LEU A 7 -56.51 -20.96 -7.85
CA LEU A 7 -55.21 -21.52 -8.20
C LEU A 7 -54.17 -20.36 -8.14
N ILE A 8 -53.30 -20.38 -7.16
CA ILE A 8 -52.21 -19.45 -7.05
C ILE A 8 -51.02 -20.01 -7.84
N LEU A 9 -50.76 -19.43 -9.02
CA LEU A 9 -49.57 -19.71 -9.82
C LEU A 9 -48.38 -18.96 -9.23
N PHE A 10 -47.47 -19.68 -8.60
CA PHE A 10 -46.12 -19.17 -8.27
C PHE A 10 -45.28 -19.12 -9.56
N PHE A 11 -45.10 -17.94 -10.12
CA PHE A 11 -44.07 -17.71 -11.11
C PHE A 11 -42.73 -17.56 -10.37
N SER A 12 -41.91 -18.61 -10.38
CA SER A 12 -40.50 -18.53 -10.01
C SER A 12 -39.76 -17.88 -11.17
N VAL A 13 -39.47 -16.59 -11.02
CA VAL A 13 -38.56 -15.87 -11.92
C VAL A 13 -37.13 -16.29 -11.55
N TYR A 14 -36.63 -17.34 -12.18
CA TYR A 14 -35.21 -17.59 -12.24
C TYR A 14 -34.61 -16.53 -13.18
N GLY A 15 -34.11 -15.44 -12.55
CA GLY A 15 -33.25 -14.49 -13.22
C GLY A 15 -31.97 -15.18 -13.63
N LEU A 16 -31.83 -15.58 -14.87
CA LEU A 16 -30.54 -15.89 -15.49
C LEU A 16 -29.70 -14.62 -15.41
N MET A 17 -28.83 -14.56 -14.37
CA MET A 17 -27.69 -13.66 -14.36
C MET A 17 -26.79 -14.10 -15.52
N ALA A 18 -27.00 -13.54 -16.69
CA ALA A 18 -26.02 -13.58 -17.75
C ALA A 18 -24.74 -13.01 -17.18
N LYS A 19 -23.74 -13.86 -16.94
CA LYS A 19 -22.35 -13.44 -16.72
C LYS A 19 -21.88 -12.78 -18.01
N GLY A 20 -22.25 -11.53 -18.19
CA GLY A 20 -21.63 -10.68 -19.19
C GLY A 20 -20.15 -10.66 -18.87
N GLN A 21 -19.36 -11.22 -19.77
CA GLN A 21 -17.92 -11.11 -19.78
C GLN A 21 -17.60 -9.64 -19.96
N GLN A 22 -17.56 -8.88 -18.85
CA GLN A 22 -17.11 -7.50 -18.86
C GLN A 22 -15.69 -7.52 -19.40
N ASN A 23 -15.48 -6.96 -20.57
CA ASN A 23 -14.18 -6.54 -21.07
C ASN A 23 -13.64 -5.52 -20.09
N ILE A 24 -12.98 -6.01 -19.02
CA ILE A 24 -12.46 -5.17 -17.96
C ILE A 24 -11.27 -4.44 -18.56
N ASN A 25 -11.44 -3.14 -18.81
CA ASN A 25 -10.35 -2.23 -19.10
C ASN A 25 -9.27 -2.39 -18.04
N SER A 26 -8.02 -2.06 -18.35
CA SER A 26 -6.90 -2.18 -17.40
C SER A 26 -7.11 -1.41 -16.08
N ILE A 27 -8.12 -0.54 -16.01
CA ILE A 27 -8.48 0.27 -14.83
C ILE A 27 -10.00 0.28 -14.66
N ASP A 28 -10.47 -0.16 -13.50
CA ASP A 28 -11.85 -0.08 -13.04
C ASP A 28 -11.95 0.79 -11.80
N SER A 29 -13.00 1.61 -11.69
CA SER A 29 -13.29 2.43 -10.52
C SER A 29 -14.73 2.27 -10.06
N PHE A 30 -14.92 2.10 -8.75
CA PHE A 30 -16.23 2.03 -8.09
C PHE A 30 -16.12 2.50 -6.64
N ARG A 31 -17.25 2.57 -5.92
CA ARG A 31 -17.27 2.99 -4.52
C ARG A 31 -17.76 1.88 -3.61
N LEU A 32 -17.17 1.81 -2.42
CA LEU A 32 -17.63 0.98 -1.30
C LEU A 32 -17.87 1.87 -0.08
N TYR A 33 -18.74 1.44 0.82
CA TYR A 33 -19.18 2.20 2.01
C TYR A 33 -19.67 3.61 1.69
N GLY A 34 -20.05 3.88 0.42
CA GLY A 34 -20.51 5.18 -0.04
C GLY A 34 -19.42 6.24 -0.24
N ASP A 35 -18.32 6.17 0.49
CA ASP A 35 -17.30 7.22 0.55
C ASP A 35 -15.87 6.76 0.23
N VAL A 36 -15.64 5.46 0.02
CA VAL A 36 -14.34 4.93 -0.41
C VAL A 36 -14.36 4.65 -1.91
N LYS A 37 -13.58 5.41 -2.67
CA LYS A 37 -13.32 5.18 -4.10
C LYS A 37 -12.22 4.14 -4.24
N ILE A 38 -12.55 3.06 -4.93
CA ILE A 38 -11.65 1.96 -5.27
C ILE A 38 -11.27 2.10 -6.74
N THR A 39 -9.99 2.04 -7.04
CA THR A 39 -9.51 1.97 -8.43
C THR A 39 -8.57 0.79 -8.57
N ILE A 40 -8.93 -0.16 -9.44
CA ILE A 40 -8.17 -1.39 -9.67
C ILE A 40 -7.39 -1.26 -10.97
N ASP A 41 -6.07 -1.27 -10.90
CA ASP A 41 -5.16 -1.28 -12.04
C ASP A 41 -4.62 -2.70 -12.25
N LYS A 42 -5.15 -3.39 -13.28
CA LYS A 42 -4.75 -4.75 -13.67
C LYS A 42 -3.78 -4.72 -14.86
N PRO A 43 -2.88 -5.71 -14.98
CA PRO A 43 -2.09 -5.87 -16.20
C PRO A 43 -3.01 -6.26 -17.37
N VAL A 44 -2.76 -5.71 -18.55
CA VAL A 44 -3.54 -6.00 -19.79
C VAL A 44 -3.63 -7.51 -20.04
N ASN A 45 -2.54 -8.25 -19.81
CA ASN A 45 -2.48 -9.71 -19.98
C ASN A 45 -2.70 -10.43 -18.63
N PHE A 46 -3.72 -10.05 -17.88
CA PHE A 46 -4.10 -10.73 -16.65
C PHE A 46 -4.49 -12.18 -16.95
N SER A 47 -3.92 -13.12 -16.20
CA SER A 47 -4.24 -14.54 -16.32
C SER A 47 -4.57 -15.14 -14.95
N PRO A 48 -5.73 -15.75 -14.75
CA PRO A 48 -6.11 -16.39 -13.49
C PRO A 48 -5.16 -17.49 -13.04
N ASN A 49 -4.41 -18.09 -13.95
CA ASN A 49 -3.45 -19.17 -13.67
C ASN A 49 -2.11 -18.66 -13.16
N LYS A 50 -1.81 -17.37 -13.33
CA LYS A 50 -0.56 -16.79 -12.78
C LYS A 50 -0.75 -16.45 -11.30
N LYS A 51 0.32 -16.63 -10.52
CA LYS A 51 0.38 -16.08 -9.15
C LYS A 51 0.11 -14.57 -9.20
N THR A 52 -0.88 -14.12 -8.45
CA THR A 52 -1.31 -12.72 -8.41
C THR A 52 -0.87 -12.07 -7.11
N ILE A 53 -0.14 -10.98 -7.25
CA ILE A 53 0.18 -10.05 -6.16
C ILE A 53 -0.85 -8.92 -6.22
N ILE A 54 -1.60 -8.75 -5.16
CA ILE A 54 -2.57 -7.67 -4.97
C ILE A 54 -1.94 -6.66 -4.04
N SER A 55 -1.54 -5.52 -4.58
CA SER A 55 -0.94 -4.42 -3.82
C SER A 55 -2.00 -3.38 -3.52
N PHE A 56 -2.45 -3.33 -2.29
CA PHE A 56 -3.28 -2.22 -1.81
C PHE A 56 -2.37 -1.01 -1.60
N PHE A 57 -2.73 0.10 -2.19
CA PHE A 57 -2.05 1.38 -2.04
C PHE A 57 -3.01 2.40 -1.43
N ALA A 58 -2.88 2.61 -0.12
CA ALA A 58 -3.64 3.64 0.58
C ALA A 58 -3.03 5.01 0.30
N LEU A 59 -3.85 5.91 -0.23
CA LEU A 59 -3.41 7.22 -0.68
C LEU A 59 -2.94 8.10 0.49
N PRO A 60 -1.97 8.99 0.25
CA PRO A 60 -1.60 10.01 1.21
C PRO A 60 -2.72 11.03 1.43
N ASN A 61 -2.63 11.79 2.51
CA ASN A 61 -3.59 12.86 2.76
C ASN A 61 -3.56 13.91 1.64
N GLY A 62 -4.74 14.38 1.26
CA GLY A 62 -4.92 15.46 0.27
C GLY A 62 -4.91 15.01 -1.19
N ASN A 63 -4.37 13.86 -1.54
CA ASN A 63 -4.26 13.41 -2.93
C ASN A 63 -5.51 12.70 -3.44
N SER A 64 -5.80 12.87 -4.71
CA SER A 64 -6.70 12.01 -5.46
C SER A 64 -5.96 10.78 -6.01
N THR A 65 -6.73 9.80 -6.50
CA THR A 65 -6.19 8.64 -7.20
C THR A 65 -5.40 9.06 -8.44
N GLU A 66 -5.89 10.02 -9.19
CA GLU A 66 -5.28 10.53 -10.42
C GLU A 66 -3.92 11.20 -10.11
N GLN A 67 -3.85 12.04 -9.07
CA GLN A 67 -2.61 12.65 -8.60
C GLN A 67 -1.61 11.57 -8.14
N THR A 68 -2.07 10.55 -7.42
CA THR A 68 -1.23 9.44 -6.96
C THR A 68 -0.73 8.57 -8.12
N MET A 69 -1.57 8.31 -9.13
CA MET A 69 -1.16 7.64 -10.36
C MET A 69 -0.07 8.41 -11.10
N GLY A 70 -0.17 9.73 -11.08
CA GLY A 70 0.74 10.63 -11.77
C GLY A 70 0.53 10.70 -13.28
N LYS A 71 1.05 11.72 -13.89
CA LYS A 71 1.06 11.94 -15.35
C LYS A 71 2.28 12.75 -15.78
N LYS A 72 2.52 12.81 -17.08
CA LYS A 72 3.50 13.75 -17.64
C LYS A 72 2.96 15.16 -17.46
N MET A 73 3.75 16.02 -16.83
CA MET A 73 3.36 17.39 -16.51
C MET A 73 3.24 18.27 -17.76
N GLN A 74 2.23 19.12 -17.72
CA GLN A 74 2.01 20.20 -18.69
C GLN A 74 1.94 21.53 -17.95
N THR A 75 2.10 22.63 -18.67
CA THR A 75 1.99 23.98 -18.09
C THR A 75 0.62 24.16 -17.44
N GLY A 76 0.60 24.59 -16.17
CA GLY A 76 -0.62 24.81 -15.39
C GLY A 76 -1.12 23.58 -14.64
N ASP A 77 -0.47 22.42 -14.76
CA ASP A 77 -0.83 21.25 -13.96
C ASP A 77 -0.48 21.43 -12.49
N ASP A 78 -1.30 20.80 -11.62
CA ASP A 78 -1.03 20.69 -10.21
C ASP A 78 0.21 19.80 -9.96
N TRP A 79 1.18 20.32 -9.20
CA TRP A 79 2.43 19.65 -8.89
C TRP A 79 2.28 18.28 -8.21
N HIS A 80 1.13 18.01 -7.59
CA HIS A 80 0.84 16.70 -6.99
C HIS A 80 0.85 15.56 -8.01
N PHE A 81 0.64 15.85 -9.30
CA PHE A 81 0.76 14.84 -10.35
C PHE A 81 2.20 14.39 -10.62
N ASP A 82 3.22 15.17 -10.23
CA ASP A 82 4.63 14.83 -10.47
C ASP A 82 5.35 14.27 -9.23
N ILE A 83 4.62 13.69 -8.29
CA ILE A 83 5.23 13.16 -7.07
C ILE A 83 5.37 11.62 -7.14
N GLN A 84 4.26 10.93 -7.04
CA GLN A 84 4.27 9.50 -6.69
C GLN A 84 4.41 8.60 -7.92
N HIS A 85 3.74 8.95 -8.99
CA HIS A 85 3.74 8.19 -10.25
C HIS A 85 3.53 6.69 -10.07
N ILE A 86 2.63 6.29 -9.13
CA ILE A 86 2.44 4.88 -8.78
C ILE A 86 2.08 4.05 -10.01
N ARG A 87 1.38 4.62 -11.00
CA ARG A 87 1.06 3.93 -12.25
C ARG A 87 2.30 3.63 -13.11
N ALA A 88 3.24 4.58 -13.22
CA ALA A 88 4.49 4.38 -13.94
C ALA A 88 5.40 3.37 -13.18
N GLN A 89 5.50 3.48 -11.86
CA GLN A 89 6.19 2.52 -11.02
C GLN A 89 5.57 1.12 -11.13
N THR A 90 4.24 1.01 -11.21
CA THR A 90 3.53 -0.27 -11.44
C THR A 90 3.91 -0.91 -12.77
N LYS A 91 3.99 -0.12 -13.86
CA LYS A 91 4.44 -0.63 -15.17
C LYS A 91 5.87 -1.16 -15.09
N PHE A 92 6.78 -0.44 -14.43
CA PHE A 92 8.14 -0.91 -14.17
C PHE A 92 8.16 -2.24 -13.40
N ILE A 93 7.41 -2.35 -12.31
CA ILE A 93 7.29 -3.58 -11.51
C ILE A 93 6.80 -4.75 -12.38
N ARG A 94 5.78 -4.54 -13.22
CA ARG A 94 5.24 -5.56 -14.14
C ARG A 94 6.30 -6.06 -15.11
N GLN A 95 7.17 -5.18 -15.63
CA GLN A 95 8.30 -5.57 -16.48
C GLN A 95 9.33 -6.45 -15.72
N GLN A 96 9.50 -6.26 -14.40
CA GLN A 96 10.39 -7.09 -13.59
C GLN A 96 9.75 -8.43 -13.19
N LEU A 97 8.41 -8.53 -13.22
CA LEU A 97 7.63 -9.69 -12.76
C LEU A 97 6.77 -10.33 -13.87
N PRO A 98 7.30 -10.65 -15.07
CA PRO A 98 6.48 -11.05 -16.24
C PRO A 98 5.71 -12.36 -16.03
N LYS A 99 6.16 -13.20 -15.08
CA LYS A 99 5.52 -14.49 -14.74
C LYS A 99 4.42 -14.37 -13.68
N LYS A 100 4.10 -13.17 -13.21
CA LYS A 100 3.08 -12.90 -12.19
C LYS A 100 2.12 -11.84 -12.68
N ASN A 101 0.89 -11.88 -12.15
CA ASN A 101 0.05 -10.68 -12.21
C ASN A 101 0.47 -9.77 -11.05
N PHE A 102 0.65 -8.50 -11.33
CA PHE A 102 0.80 -7.47 -10.31
C PHE A 102 -0.36 -6.47 -10.49
N VAL A 103 -1.26 -6.48 -9.53
CA VAL A 103 -2.47 -5.64 -9.50
C VAL A 103 -2.28 -4.60 -8.40
N VAL A 104 -2.59 -3.34 -8.70
CA VAL A 104 -2.63 -2.28 -7.69
C VAL A 104 -4.07 -1.87 -7.46
N ILE A 105 -4.48 -1.82 -6.20
CA ILE A 105 -5.77 -1.31 -5.76
C ILE A 105 -5.51 -0.02 -5.01
N TYR A 106 -5.87 1.10 -5.63
CA TYR A 106 -5.80 2.43 -5.01
C TYR A 106 -7.02 2.64 -4.12
N LEU A 107 -6.78 3.14 -2.93
CA LEU A 107 -7.78 3.37 -1.92
C LEU A 107 -7.84 4.87 -1.57
N GLU A 108 -8.84 5.56 -2.11
CA GLU A 108 -9.14 6.97 -1.84
C GLU A 108 -10.45 7.07 -1.04
N ASN A 109 -10.54 7.99 -0.09
CA ASN A 109 -11.80 8.28 0.59
C ASN A 109 -12.22 9.76 0.41
N ASN A 110 -13.49 10.06 0.62
CA ASN A 110 -14.04 11.40 0.42
C ASN A 110 -13.40 12.48 1.31
N TYR A 111 -12.85 12.10 2.47
CA TYR A 111 -12.11 13.01 3.36
C TYR A 111 -10.68 13.24 2.88
N LYS A 112 -10.22 12.53 1.84
CA LYS A 112 -8.83 12.50 1.38
C LYS A 112 -7.83 12.32 2.54
N SER A 113 -8.21 11.58 3.55
CA SER A 113 -7.43 11.35 4.77
C SER A 113 -7.91 10.10 5.49
N TRP A 114 -7.06 9.09 5.60
CA TRP A 114 -7.38 7.88 6.35
C TRP A 114 -7.51 8.12 7.87
N PRO A 115 -6.70 9.01 8.50
CA PRO A 115 -6.96 9.42 9.88
C PRO A 115 -8.36 10.02 10.07
N ALA A 116 -8.79 10.96 9.21
CA ALA A 116 -10.10 11.59 9.28
C ALA A 116 -11.23 10.59 8.99
N TRP A 117 -11.03 9.69 8.01
CA TRP A 117 -12.00 8.63 7.69
C TRP A 117 -12.26 7.74 8.92
N LYS A 118 -11.20 7.27 9.59
CA LYS A 118 -11.34 6.45 10.81
C LYS A 118 -12.07 7.15 11.95
N GLN A 119 -11.94 8.47 12.07
CA GLN A 119 -12.71 9.24 13.07
C GLN A 119 -14.21 9.26 12.76
N LYS A 120 -14.60 9.18 11.49
CA LYS A 120 -15.99 9.14 11.03
C LYS A 120 -16.57 7.72 10.95
N HIS A 121 -15.72 6.71 10.99
CA HIS A 121 -16.07 5.30 10.93
C HIS A 121 -15.64 4.58 12.22
N PRO A 122 -16.45 4.61 13.30
CA PRO A 122 -16.10 3.98 14.58
C PRO A 122 -15.81 2.49 14.44
N ASP A 123 -16.45 1.82 13.47
CA ASP A 123 -16.28 0.39 13.16
C ASP A 123 -15.14 0.09 12.19
N PHE A 124 -14.26 1.05 11.96
CA PHE A 124 -13.15 0.91 11.00
C PHE A 124 -12.30 -0.37 11.20
N LYS A 125 -12.25 -0.89 12.42
CA LYS A 125 -11.52 -2.12 12.74
C LYS A 125 -12.13 -3.36 12.06
N ASN A 126 -13.44 -3.37 11.83
CA ASN A 126 -14.13 -4.40 11.05
C ASN A 126 -14.18 -4.04 9.56
N GLU A 127 -14.45 -2.79 9.25
CA GLU A 127 -14.62 -2.32 7.88
C GLU A 127 -13.35 -2.45 7.04
N ILE A 128 -12.17 -2.08 7.56
CA ILE A 128 -10.92 -2.10 6.80
C ILE A 128 -10.47 -3.54 6.45
N PRO A 129 -10.43 -4.52 7.39
CA PRO A 129 -10.13 -5.91 7.02
C PRO A 129 -11.15 -6.47 6.03
N HIS A 130 -12.45 -6.23 6.24
CA HIS A 130 -13.50 -6.67 5.33
C HIS A 130 -13.34 -6.06 3.93
N LEU A 131 -12.95 -4.78 3.82
CA LEU A 131 -12.65 -4.12 2.56
C LEU A 131 -11.50 -4.82 1.82
N VAL A 132 -10.40 -5.10 2.52
CA VAL A 132 -9.23 -5.79 1.94
C VAL A 132 -9.61 -7.19 1.45
N ASP A 133 -10.33 -7.97 2.25
CA ASP A 133 -10.71 -9.34 1.92
C ASP A 133 -11.71 -9.38 0.77
N SER A 134 -12.73 -8.51 0.79
CA SER A 134 -13.73 -8.38 -0.28
C SER A 134 -13.07 -8.02 -1.61
N LEU A 135 -12.18 -7.02 -1.64
CA LEU A 135 -11.50 -6.60 -2.86
C LEU A 135 -10.53 -7.68 -3.37
N ALA A 136 -9.84 -8.39 -2.47
CA ALA A 136 -9.02 -9.54 -2.86
C ALA A 136 -9.89 -10.68 -3.42
N GLY A 137 -11.12 -10.82 -2.92
CA GLY A 137 -12.13 -11.78 -3.40
C GLY A 137 -12.57 -11.54 -4.85
N LEU A 138 -12.69 -10.27 -5.26
CA LEU A 138 -13.12 -9.89 -6.62
C LEU A 138 -12.17 -10.34 -7.74
N LEU A 139 -10.90 -10.60 -7.42
CA LEU A 139 -9.92 -11.01 -8.40
C LEU A 139 -9.91 -12.53 -8.57
N GLU A 140 -10.38 -13.00 -9.73
CA GLU A 140 -10.37 -14.42 -10.07
C GLU A 140 -8.94 -14.88 -10.37
N ALA A 141 -8.23 -15.39 -9.35
CA ALA A 141 -6.88 -15.93 -9.47
C ALA A 141 -6.68 -17.12 -8.52
N LYS A 142 -6.06 -18.20 -9.03
CA LYS A 142 -5.84 -19.44 -8.26
C LYS A 142 -4.92 -19.26 -7.07
N GLN A 143 -3.93 -18.37 -7.16
CA GLN A 143 -2.98 -18.07 -6.10
C GLN A 143 -2.90 -16.57 -5.92
N LYS A 144 -3.33 -16.09 -4.75
CA LYS A 144 -3.31 -14.66 -4.39
C LYS A 144 -2.43 -14.42 -3.18
N VAL A 145 -1.71 -13.31 -3.19
CA VAL A 145 -1.00 -12.77 -2.02
C VAL A 145 -1.25 -11.26 -1.94
N ILE A 146 -1.34 -10.76 -0.73
CA ILE A 146 -1.67 -9.37 -0.43
C ILE A 146 -0.40 -8.63 -0.02
N TYR A 147 -0.21 -7.44 -0.57
CA TYR A 147 0.79 -6.46 -0.17
C TYR A 147 0.04 -5.20 0.30
N LEU A 148 0.36 -4.71 1.49
CA LEU A 148 -0.19 -3.47 2.04
C LEU A 148 0.86 -2.38 1.92
N ASN A 149 0.56 -1.31 1.20
CA ASN A 149 1.44 -0.17 1.00
C ASN A 149 0.69 1.12 1.32
N GLY A 150 1.38 2.07 1.91
CA GLY A 150 0.85 3.39 2.17
C GLY A 150 1.97 4.41 2.17
N HIS A 151 1.68 5.60 1.64
CA HIS A 151 2.52 6.77 1.78
C HIS A 151 1.86 7.78 2.69
N SER A 152 2.62 8.47 3.55
CA SER A 152 2.08 9.53 4.40
C SER A 152 0.86 9.07 5.23
N GLY A 153 -0.25 9.78 5.17
CA GLY A 153 -1.51 9.40 5.82
C GLY A 153 -2.06 8.03 5.45
N GLY A 154 -1.61 7.43 4.33
CA GLY A 154 -1.96 6.07 3.93
C GLY A 154 -1.52 4.99 4.93
N GLY A 155 -0.49 5.25 5.73
CA GLY A 155 -0.11 4.35 6.82
C GLY A 155 -1.20 4.16 7.87
N SER A 156 -2.08 5.15 8.04
CA SER A 156 -3.23 5.04 8.95
C SER A 156 -4.23 3.96 8.53
N PHE A 157 -4.37 3.69 7.22
CA PHE A 157 -5.14 2.55 6.71
C PHE A 157 -4.50 1.23 7.13
N ILE A 158 -3.17 1.09 6.97
CA ILE A 158 -2.43 -0.12 7.35
C ILE A 158 -2.60 -0.39 8.85
N PHE A 159 -2.45 0.62 9.70
CA PHE A 159 -2.70 0.47 11.14
C PHE A 159 -4.15 0.19 11.47
N GLY A 160 -5.11 0.72 10.69
CA GLY A 160 -6.52 0.34 10.79
C GLY A 160 -6.75 -1.14 10.51
N TYR A 161 -6.13 -1.68 9.46
CA TYR A 161 -6.13 -3.10 9.14
C TYR A 161 -5.53 -3.94 10.29
N LEU A 162 -4.34 -3.54 10.76
CA LEU A 162 -3.66 -4.23 11.86
C LEU A 162 -4.44 -4.19 13.18
N ALA A 163 -5.17 -3.12 13.44
CA ALA A 163 -6.05 -3.01 14.61
C ALA A 163 -7.26 -3.94 14.54
N GLY A 164 -7.73 -4.25 13.32
CA GLY A 164 -8.92 -5.06 13.09
C GLY A 164 -8.66 -6.56 12.96
N VAL A 165 -7.41 -7.00 12.85
CA VAL A 165 -7.07 -8.43 12.79
C VAL A 165 -6.40 -8.86 14.10
N GLU A 166 -6.74 -10.03 14.61
CA GLU A 166 -6.05 -10.59 15.77
C GLU A 166 -4.59 -10.92 15.42
N GLN A 167 -4.41 -11.63 14.32
CA GLN A 167 -3.10 -11.95 13.74
C GLN A 167 -3.08 -11.53 12.28
N ILE A 168 -1.90 -11.15 11.77
CA ILE A 168 -1.75 -10.81 10.35
C ILE A 168 -1.90 -12.09 9.52
N PRO A 169 -2.91 -12.19 8.64
CA PRO A 169 -3.20 -13.41 7.88
C PRO A 169 -2.03 -13.85 7.00
N SER A 170 -1.92 -15.16 6.78
CA SER A 170 -0.86 -15.74 5.95
C SER A 170 -0.94 -15.34 4.47
N SER A 171 -2.08 -14.82 4.00
CA SER A 171 -2.26 -14.21 2.68
C SER A 171 -1.51 -12.89 2.53
N VAL A 172 -1.31 -12.13 3.61
CA VAL A 172 -0.51 -10.90 3.63
C VAL A 172 0.96 -11.28 3.64
N LYS A 173 1.65 -10.98 2.54
CA LYS A 173 3.07 -11.32 2.38
C LYS A 173 4.00 -10.13 2.48
N ARG A 174 3.47 -8.92 2.41
CA ARG A 174 4.30 -7.72 2.50
C ARG A 174 3.52 -6.57 3.10
N ILE A 175 4.17 -5.86 4.01
CA ILE A 175 3.70 -4.59 4.56
C ILE A 175 4.83 -3.59 4.36
N SER A 176 4.51 -2.44 3.77
CA SER A 176 5.50 -1.40 3.48
C SER A 176 4.97 -0.02 3.86
N PHE A 177 5.73 0.66 4.69
CA PHE A 177 5.47 2.02 5.11
C PHE A 177 6.41 2.97 4.34
N LEU A 178 5.85 3.73 3.42
CA LEU A 178 6.58 4.75 2.66
C LEU A 178 6.44 6.09 3.39
N ASP A 179 7.29 6.32 4.36
CA ASP A 179 7.25 7.46 5.27
C ASP A 179 5.85 7.66 5.88
N SER A 180 5.31 6.59 6.47
CA SER A 180 3.88 6.52 6.80
C SER A 180 3.56 5.78 8.11
N ASP A 181 4.56 5.39 8.89
CA ASP A 181 4.35 4.62 10.12
C ASP A 181 4.09 5.48 11.38
N TYR A 182 3.52 6.68 11.19
CA TYR A 182 3.14 7.61 12.26
C TYR A 182 2.31 6.98 13.39
N GLY A 183 1.48 6.00 13.05
CA GLY A 183 0.59 5.31 13.98
C GLY A 183 1.23 4.15 14.74
N TYR A 184 2.53 3.89 14.55
CA TYR A 184 3.19 2.79 15.25
C TYR A 184 3.30 3.04 16.75
N ASP A 185 2.92 2.05 17.53
CA ASP A 185 3.19 1.94 18.96
C ASP A 185 3.52 0.48 19.34
N SER A 186 3.88 0.25 20.62
CA SER A 186 4.32 -1.06 21.09
C SER A 186 3.28 -2.17 21.01
N SER A 187 1.98 -1.83 20.92
CA SER A 187 0.89 -2.80 20.86
C SER A 187 0.90 -3.60 19.54
N TYR A 188 1.45 -3.04 18.47
CA TYR A 188 1.57 -3.73 17.17
C TYR A 188 2.77 -4.68 17.08
N TYR A 189 3.76 -4.54 17.98
CA TYR A 189 4.97 -5.36 17.94
C TYR A 189 4.71 -6.88 17.95
N PRO A 190 3.86 -7.44 18.84
CA PRO A 190 3.60 -8.87 18.84
C PRO A 190 3.03 -9.39 17.52
N LYS A 191 2.17 -8.59 16.86
CA LYS A 191 1.58 -8.95 15.56
C LYS A 191 2.64 -9.02 14.48
N PHE A 192 3.52 -8.03 14.38
CA PHE A 192 4.64 -8.04 13.42
C PHE A 192 5.61 -9.19 13.69
N LYS A 193 6.00 -9.39 14.94
CA LYS A 193 6.88 -10.49 15.34
C LYS A 193 6.32 -11.84 14.92
N ASN A 194 5.09 -12.16 15.35
CA ASN A 194 4.47 -13.44 15.06
C ASN A 194 4.32 -13.66 13.55
N TRP A 195 3.86 -12.65 12.81
CA TRP A 195 3.72 -12.72 11.36
C TRP A 195 5.06 -12.97 10.65
N LEU A 196 6.10 -12.25 11.02
CA LEU A 196 7.44 -12.38 10.44
C LEU A 196 8.08 -13.74 10.75
N GLN A 197 7.81 -14.33 11.92
CA GLN A 197 8.32 -15.64 12.31
C GLN A 197 7.53 -16.80 11.70
N GLN A 198 6.20 -16.69 11.61
CA GLN A 198 5.32 -17.81 11.25
C GLN A 198 4.95 -17.84 9.77
N VAL A 199 4.86 -16.67 9.11
CA VAL A 199 4.38 -16.62 7.73
C VAL A 199 5.53 -16.66 6.74
N LYS A 200 5.73 -17.82 6.11
CA LYS A 200 6.76 -17.98 5.07
C LYS A 200 6.63 -16.94 3.99
N GLY A 201 7.71 -16.17 3.77
CA GLY A 201 7.78 -15.12 2.76
C GLY A 201 7.12 -13.81 3.19
N ALA A 202 6.80 -13.65 4.49
CA ALA A 202 6.45 -12.37 5.07
C ALA A 202 7.62 -11.37 4.94
N ALA A 203 7.34 -10.11 4.63
CA ALA A 203 8.35 -9.07 4.55
C ALA A 203 7.80 -7.72 5.03
N LEU A 204 8.57 -7.03 5.85
CA LEU A 204 8.30 -5.71 6.38
C LEU A 204 9.34 -4.72 5.86
N ASN A 205 8.90 -3.64 5.23
CA ASN A 205 9.78 -2.60 4.72
C ASN A 205 9.34 -1.23 5.27
N VAL A 206 10.27 -0.49 5.80
CA VAL A 206 10.02 0.81 6.42
C VAL A 206 10.98 1.82 5.81
N PHE A 207 10.42 2.90 5.30
CA PHE A 207 11.15 4.00 4.68
C PHE A 207 10.79 5.26 5.45
N ALA A 208 11.78 5.95 5.97
CA ALA A 208 11.59 7.21 6.68
C ALA A 208 12.74 8.17 6.39
N TYR A 209 12.46 9.46 6.39
CA TYR A 209 13.53 10.46 6.45
C TYR A 209 13.62 11.04 7.86
N ASN A 210 14.73 11.68 8.18
CA ASN A 210 14.87 12.35 9.46
C ASN A 210 14.02 13.63 9.48
N ASP A 211 12.74 13.46 9.78
CA ASP A 211 11.77 14.53 9.94
C ASP A 211 11.89 15.28 11.26
N SER A 212 12.62 14.70 12.25
CA SER A 212 12.83 15.32 13.55
C SER A 212 13.64 16.61 13.50
N VAL A 213 14.42 16.80 12.44
CA VAL A 213 15.21 18.03 12.21
C VAL A 213 14.64 18.90 11.08
N ALA A 214 13.60 18.41 10.38
CA ALA A 214 13.01 19.12 9.24
C ALA A 214 12.25 20.37 9.68
N LEU A 215 12.44 21.46 8.93
CA LEU A 215 11.81 22.74 9.19
C LEU A 215 10.92 23.17 8.01
N TYR A 216 9.76 23.73 8.34
CA TYR A 216 8.90 24.45 7.41
C TYR A 216 8.65 25.86 7.94
N ASN A 217 9.06 26.87 7.19
CA ASN A 217 9.01 28.27 7.64
C ASN A 217 9.66 28.46 9.02
N GLY A 218 10.82 27.83 9.25
CA GLY A 218 11.58 27.92 10.50
C GLY A 218 10.98 27.15 11.69
N LYS A 219 9.90 26.40 11.48
CA LYS A 219 9.24 25.62 12.56
C LYS A 219 9.40 24.12 12.30
N PRO A 220 9.58 23.29 13.37
CA PRO A 220 9.60 21.85 13.23
C PRO A 220 8.33 21.32 12.57
N VAL A 221 8.49 20.40 11.61
CA VAL A 221 7.34 19.78 10.90
C VAL A 221 6.63 18.70 11.71
N VAL A 222 7.31 18.14 12.72
CA VAL A 222 6.76 17.12 13.63
C VAL A 222 7.15 17.42 15.08
N SER A 223 6.40 16.88 16.04
CA SER A 223 6.81 16.89 17.44
C SER A 223 7.94 15.86 17.67
N ALA A 224 8.63 15.95 18.81
CA ALA A 224 9.78 15.11 19.14
C ALA A 224 9.50 13.58 19.05
N ARG A 225 8.25 13.15 19.22
CA ARG A 225 7.83 11.74 19.15
C ARG A 225 6.75 11.49 18.09
N GLY A 226 6.47 12.47 17.24
CA GLY A 226 5.35 12.45 16.30
C GLY A 226 5.67 11.99 14.88
N GLY A 227 6.96 12.08 14.49
CA GLY A 227 7.39 11.81 13.13
C GLY A 227 7.69 10.34 12.82
N THR A 228 7.82 10.05 11.53
CA THR A 228 8.15 8.70 11.04
C THR A 228 9.56 8.29 11.45
N TRP A 229 10.51 9.22 11.54
CA TRP A 229 11.86 8.94 12.05
C TRP A 229 11.83 8.29 13.43
N TYR A 230 11.11 8.91 14.36
CA TYR A 230 10.98 8.37 15.72
C TYR A 230 10.24 7.04 15.71
N ARG A 231 9.12 6.94 15.01
CA ARG A 231 8.26 5.75 15.01
C ARG A 231 8.95 4.55 14.36
N SER A 232 9.67 4.77 13.28
CA SER A 232 10.45 3.73 12.60
C SER A 232 11.62 3.23 13.48
N HIS A 233 12.32 4.12 14.20
CA HIS A 233 13.36 3.71 15.15
C HIS A 233 12.77 2.92 16.32
N LEU A 234 11.60 3.30 16.83
CA LEU A 234 10.91 2.56 17.88
C LEU A 234 10.53 1.15 17.39
N LEU A 235 10.02 1.02 16.17
CA LEU A 235 9.71 -0.27 15.56
C LEU A 235 10.96 -1.12 15.37
N LEU A 236 12.05 -0.53 14.87
CA LEU A 236 13.34 -1.21 14.73
C LEU A 236 13.85 -1.71 16.10
N GLN A 237 13.83 -0.86 17.13
CA GLN A 237 14.25 -1.21 18.48
C GLN A 237 13.45 -2.39 19.05
N HIS A 238 12.13 -2.42 18.81
CA HIS A 238 11.31 -3.55 19.23
C HIS A 238 11.68 -4.83 18.49
N LEU A 239 11.86 -4.77 17.17
CA LEU A 239 12.19 -5.93 16.36
C LEU A 239 13.61 -6.46 16.62
N GLN A 240 14.55 -5.61 17.03
CA GLN A 240 15.90 -6.02 17.41
C GLN A 240 15.93 -6.95 18.62
N LYS A 241 14.85 -7.06 19.38
CA LYS A 241 14.73 -8.02 20.50
C LYS A 241 14.65 -9.47 20.02
N ASP A 242 14.15 -9.70 18.80
CA ASP A 242 13.92 -11.04 18.24
C ASP A 242 14.61 -11.30 16.91
N PHE A 243 15.11 -10.27 16.25
CA PHE A 243 15.75 -10.38 14.94
C PHE A 243 17.11 -9.67 14.94
N SER A 244 18.10 -10.35 14.36
CA SER A 244 19.42 -9.74 14.13
C SER A 244 19.43 -8.91 12.87
N PHE A 245 20.09 -7.76 12.91
CA PHE A 245 20.19 -6.82 11.80
C PHE A 245 21.64 -6.51 11.45
N SER A 246 21.96 -6.49 10.17
CA SER A 246 23.14 -5.78 9.65
C SER A 246 22.79 -4.31 9.43
N LYS A 247 23.76 -3.45 9.67
CA LYS A 247 23.65 -1.99 9.42
C LYS A 247 24.63 -1.60 8.31
N THR A 248 24.16 -0.85 7.34
CA THR A 248 25.00 -0.25 6.28
C THR A 248 24.72 1.25 6.25
N ASN A 249 25.78 2.04 6.17
CA ASN A 249 25.69 3.48 6.01
C ASN A 249 26.17 3.86 4.60
N THR A 250 25.43 4.76 3.97
CA THR A 250 25.89 5.51 2.79
C THR A 250 25.89 6.99 3.13
N ASP A 251 26.30 7.86 2.20
CA ASP A 251 26.31 9.32 2.41
C ASP A 251 24.91 9.88 2.73
N SER A 252 23.87 9.19 2.33
CA SER A 252 22.50 9.69 2.45
C SER A 252 21.52 8.77 3.17
N LEU A 253 21.85 7.49 3.38
CA LEU A 253 20.96 6.48 3.95
C LEU A 253 21.67 5.67 5.04
N ILE A 254 20.92 5.37 6.11
CA ILE A 254 21.20 4.28 7.03
C ILE A 254 20.25 3.14 6.74
N ILE A 255 20.78 1.95 6.48
CA ILE A 255 20.00 0.78 6.08
C ILE A 255 20.18 -0.33 7.10
N TYR A 256 19.08 -0.84 7.65
CA TYR A 256 19.08 -2.05 8.47
C TYR A 256 18.38 -3.18 7.73
N LYS A 257 19.02 -4.36 7.68
CA LYS A 257 18.47 -5.56 7.05
C LYS A 257 18.59 -6.75 7.99
N SER A 258 17.49 -7.49 8.18
CA SER A 258 17.55 -8.79 8.86
C SER A 258 18.33 -9.82 8.03
N GLY A 259 18.88 -10.86 8.67
CA GLY A 259 19.76 -11.84 8.02
C GLY A 259 19.18 -12.49 6.75
N ASN A 260 17.87 -12.71 6.68
CA ASN A 260 17.14 -13.22 5.50
C ASN A 260 16.54 -12.11 4.62
N SER A 261 16.85 -10.85 4.91
CA SER A 261 16.33 -9.65 4.22
C SER A 261 14.80 -9.51 4.21
N GLN A 262 14.10 -10.19 5.12
CA GLN A 262 12.63 -10.06 5.23
C GLN A 262 12.21 -8.78 5.95
N ILE A 263 13.09 -8.18 6.77
CA ILE A 263 12.84 -6.92 7.45
C ILE A 263 13.90 -5.92 6.99
N GLN A 264 13.46 -4.80 6.47
CA GLN A 264 14.38 -3.77 5.97
C GLN A 264 13.88 -2.38 6.37
N PHE A 265 14.81 -1.58 6.89
CA PHE A 265 14.60 -0.18 7.21
C PHE A 265 15.55 0.67 6.39
N TYR A 266 15.02 1.74 5.82
CA TYR A 266 15.75 2.73 5.03
C TYR A 266 15.52 4.10 5.65
N PHE A 267 16.54 4.62 6.32
CA PHE A 267 16.52 5.89 7.01
C PHE A 267 17.29 6.93 6.18
N LYS A 268 16.60 7.87 5.58
CA LYS A 268 17.22 9.00 4.87
C LYS A 268 17.72 10.03 5.86
N LEU A 269 19.04 10.27 5.84
CA LEU A 269 19.65 11.37 6.58
C LEU A 269 19.14 12.72 6.08
N ASN A 270 19.05 13.70 6.97
CA ASN A 270 18.55 15.02 6.68
C ASN A 270 19.52 16.09 7.25
N LEU A 271 20.62 16.29 6.55
CA LEU A 271 21.66 17.25 6.95
C LEU A 271 21.25 18.71 6.71
N ASN A 272 20.31 18.93 5.79
CA ASN A 272 19.92 20.26 5.35
C ASN A 272 18.56 20.71 5.92
N GLN A 273 18.01 19.97 6.89
CA GLN A 273 16.72 20.27 7.53
C GLN A 273 15.54 20.39 6.51
N GLY A 274 15.68 19.79 5.33
CA GLY A 274 14.69 19.82 4.26
C GLY A 274 13.51 18.88 4.52
N ILE A 275 12.48 18.99 3.67
CA ILE A 275 11.33 18.11 3.67
C ILE A 275 11.52 17.07 2.57
N TYR A 276 11.85 15.83 2.93
CA TYR A 276 12.10 14.71 2.00
C TYR A 276 10.99 13.67 2.00
N HIS A 277 9.82 14.06 2.49
CA HIS A 277 8.65 13.19 2.66
C HIS A 277 8.20 12.54 1.35
N THR A 278 7.97 13.33 0.31
CA THR A 278 7.50 12.84 -0.99
C THR A 278 8.56 12.02 -1.72
N GLN A 279 9.85 12.34 -1.50
CA GLN A 279 10.97 11.64 -2.13
C GLN A 279 11.06 10.16 -1.70
N GLN A 280 10.51 9.80 -0.52
CA GLN A 280 10.47 8.41 -0.07
C GLN A 280 9.65 7.51 -1.00
N VAL A 281 8.70 8.04 -1.72
CA VAL A 281 7.91 7.31 -2.72
C VAL A 281 8.36 7.61 -4.15
N GLU A 282 8.71 8.87 -4.42
CA GLU A 282 9.11 9.37 -5.73
C GLU A 282 10.37 8.67 -6.26
N LEU A 283 11.42 8.60 -5.41
CA LEU A 283 12.73 8.09 -5.82
C LEU A 283 12.77 6.56 -5.77
N ASN A 284 11.90 5.92 -6.57
CA ASN A 284 11.72 4.47 -6.70
C ASN A 284 11.17 3.79 -5.44
N GLY A 285 10.54 4.52 -4.53
CA GLY A 285 10.11 3.96 -3.24
C GLY A 285 9.07 2.86 -3.39
N PHE A 286 8.04 3.04 -4.24
CA PHE A 286 7.05 1.98 -4.46
C PHE A 286 7.65 0.78 -5.19
N ILE A 287 8.53 0.98 -6.16
CA ILE A 287 9.28 -0.12 -6.79
C ILE A 287 10.04 -0.90 -5.73
N HIS A 288 10.78 -0.19 -4.87
CA HIS A 288 11.60 -0.83 -3.84
C HIS A 288 10.74 -1.52 -2.78
N SER A 289 9.63 -0.92 -2.35
CA SER A 289 8.70 -1.54 -1.41
C SER A 289 8.16 -2.90 -1.88
N VAL A 290 8.09 -3.13 -3.19
CA VAL A 290 7.63 -4.39 -3.79
C VAL A 290 8.78 -5.37 -4.07
N LEU A 291 9.92 -4.89 -4.53
CA LEU A 291 11.00 -5.72 -5.07
C LEU A 291 12.15 -5.98 -4.09
N CYS A 292 12.32 -5.16 -3.02
CA CYS A 292 13.41 -5.35 -2.06
C CYS A 292 13.33 -6.72 -1.37
N GLY A 293 14.48 -7.31 -1.08
CA GLY A 293 14.57 -8.66 -0.52
C GLY A 293 14.17 -9.78 -1.49
N THR A 294 13.92 -9.49 -2.77
CA THR A 294 13.64 -10.47 -3.82
C THR A 294 14.82 -10.64 -4.76
N LYS A 295 14.77 -11.65 -5.65
CA LYS A 295 15.79 -11.81 -6.71
C LYS A 295 15.86 -10.62 -7.70
N LYS A 296 14.94 -9.67 -7.62
CA LYS A 296 14.87 -8.48 -8.47
C LYS A 296 15.29 -7.20 -7.75
N ASP A 297 15.66 -7.32 -6.47
CA ASP A 297 16.14 -6.20 -5.67
C ASP A 297 17.34 -5.53 -6.35
N SER A 298 17.22 -4.22 -6.51
CA SER A 298 18.30 -3.31 -6.98
C SER A 298 19.01 -3.71 -8.27
N LYS A 299 18.37 -4.54 -9.12
CA LYS A 299 19.00 -5.01 -10.38
C LYS A 299 18.88 -4.00 -11.54
N LYS A 300 17.77 -3.26 -11.62
CA LYS A 300 17.48 -2.30 -12.69
C LYS A 300 17.03 -0.94 -12.16
N TYR A 301 17.17 -0.73 -10.88
CA TYR A 301 16.84 0.51 -10.18
C TYR A 301 17.67 0.59 -8.89
N SER A 302 17.77 1.76 -8.32
CA SER A 302 18.28 1.96 -6.96
C SER A 302 17.25 2.76 -6.18
N TYR A 303 17.01 2.38 -4.92
CA TYR A 303 16.17 3.18 -4.03
C TYR A 303 16.87 4.50 -3.73
N TYR A 304 16.09 5.55 -3.65
CA TYR A 304 16.52 6.93 -3.41
C TYR A 304 17.51 7.44 -4.45
N SER A 305 17.29 7.08 -5.72
CA SER A 305 18.05 7.52 -6.89
C SER A 305 17.11 8.01 -7.99
N THR A 306 17.64 8.37 -9.15
CA THR A 306 16.85 8.81 -10.30
C THR A 306 15.69 7.87 -10.61
N ARG A 307 14.55 8.42 -11.05
CA ARG A 307 13.31 7.70 -11.38
C ARG A 307 13.56 6.63 -12.45
N ALA A 308 13.66 5.36 -12.06
CA ALA A 308 13.86 4.23 -13.00
C ALA A 308 12.66 4.00 -13.93
N TYR A 309 11.56 4.67 -13.69
CA TYR A 309 10.29 4.59 -14.39
C TYR A 309 9.99 5.86 -15.23
N ALA A 310 10.96 6.77 -15.38
CA ALA A 310 10.75 8.06 -16.04
C ALA A 310 10.13 7.92 -17.45
N ASP A 311 10.63 7.00 -18.25
CA ASP A 311 10.13 6.73 -19.62
C ASP A 311 8.73 6.09 -19.65
N LEU A 312 8.21 5.66 -18.52
CA LEU A 312 6.88 5.06 -18.38
C LEU A 312 5.80 6.07 -17.95
N ILE A 313 6.19 7.30 -17.61
CA ILE A 313 5.27 8.40 -17.30
C ILE A 313 4.59 8.86 -18.60
N LYS A 314 3.26 8.90 -18.61
CA LYS A 314 2.44 9.31 -19.75
C LYS A 314 1.53 10.46 -19.39
#